data_d0d8229be6bdf843b47e710a6c883e5e
#
_entry.id   d0d8229be6bdf843b47e710a6c883e5e
#
_cell.length_a   1.000
_cell.length_b   1.000
_cell.length_c   1.000
_cell.angle_alpha   90.00
_cell.angle_beta   90.00
_cell.angle_gamma   90.00
#
_symmetry.space_group_name_H-M   'P 1'
#
loop_
_entity.id
_entity.type
_entity.pdbx_description
1 polymer ?
#
loop_
_entity_poly.entity_id
_entity_poly.type
_entity_poly.pdbx_seq_one_letter_code
_entity_poly.pdbx_strand_id
1 'polypeptide(L)'
;ISSPECLIYLMLHPEYRSFEYAGRYEQPDFVRFYEDSGILRARKGHYSYTVMREKSNFLYFHNGTSKLEMKVAGSFCEHRAFKAETMEILPGGTAHLHQTMRGWYYLPFEEKPETSDWWKMDQSKRKKKLGPDMEIDVYVEPAEGGIDVRVVTEGVQGAPWRVELAFSGIDYMASEHVMLPVNGSEVLVIKDPELEAYNE
;
A
#
# COMPACT_ATOMS: atom_id res chain seq x y z
N ILE A 1 7.09 -20.55 -8.97
CA ILE A 1 8.17 -21.56 -8.89
C ILE A 1 9.38 -20.81 -8.41
N SER A 2 9.76 -20.98 -7.14
CA SER A 2 10.99 -20.39 -6.62
C SER A 2 12.20 -21.08 -7.27
N SER A 3 13.15 -20.28 -7.71
CA SER A 3 14.37 -20.76 -8.32
C SER A 3 15.15 -21.64 -7.32
N PRO A 4 15.74 -22.78 -7.77
CA PRO A 4 16.57 -23.62 -6.91
C PRO A 4 17.91 -22.96 -6.53
N GLU A 5 18.20 -21.77 -7.04
CA GLU A 5 19.44 -21.03 -6.78
C GLU A 5 19.69 -20.79 -5.29
N CYS A 6 18.63 -20.50 -4.52
CA CYS A 6 18.75 -20.35 -3.07
C CYS A 6 19.23 -21.63 -2.37
N LEU A 7 18.82 -22.80 -2.86
CA LEU A 7 19.29 -24.08 -2.31
C LEU A 7 20.75 -24.36 -2.67
N ILE A 8 21.16 -24.01 -3.90
CA ILE A 8 22.56 -24.11 -4.33
C ILE A 8 23.45 -23.24 -3.45
N TYR A 9 23.01 -22.02 -3.15
CA TYR A 9 23.74 -21.12 -2.27
C TYR A 9 23.94 -21.70 -0.86
N LEU A 10 22.88 -22.27 -0.28
CA LEU A 10 22.96 -22.98 1.02
C LEU A 10 23.83 -24.23 0.99
N MET A 11 23.95 -24.88 -0.18
CA MET A 11 24.86 -26.04 -0.36
C MET A 11 26.32 -25.61 -0.43
N LEU A 12 26.60 -24.48 -1.09
CA LEU A 12 27.95 -23.92 -1.23
C LEU A 12 28.46 -23.27 0.07
N HIS A 13 27.56 -22.88 0.96
CA HIS A 13 27.84 -22.18 2.22
C HIS A 13 27.33 -22.98 3.43
N PRO A 14 27.95 -24.12 3.76
CA PRO A 14 27.50 -25.00 4.84
C PRO A 14 27.52 -24.31 6.21
N GLU A 15 28.30 -23.24 6.39
CA GLU A 15 28.33 -22.41 7.59
C GLU A 15 26.97 -21.80 7.93
N TYR A 16 26.11 -21.56 6.93
CA TYR A 16 24.75 -21.03 7.18
C TYR A 16 23.77 -22.06 7.74
N ARG A 17 24.16 -23.35 7.74
CA ARG A 17 23.32 -24.42 8.31
C ARG A 17 23.42 -24.50 9.84
N SER A 18 24.46 -23.89 10.41
CA SER A 18 24.71 -23.88 11.88
C SER A 18 24.24 -22.60 12.56
N PHE A 19 23.54 -21.72 11.84
CA PHE A 19 22.95 -20.54 12.45
C PHE A 19 21.86 -20.95 13.42
N GLU A 20 22.07 -20.71 14.70
CA GLU A 20 20.98 -20.71 15.67
C GLU A 20 20.06 -19.54 15.34
N TYR A 21 18.85 -19.87 14.94
CA TYR A 21 17.82 -18.88 14.67
C TYR A 21 17.32 -18.33 16.02
N ALA A 22 17.63 -17.07 16.28
CA ALA A 22 16.97 -16.38 17.41
C ALA A 22 15.47 -16.41 17.19
N GLY A 23 14.74 -16.93 18.15
CA GLY A 23 13.28 -17.07 18.09
C GLY A 23 12.63 -15.73 17.70
N ARG A 24 11.53 -15.77 16.97
CA ARG A 24 10.81 -14.59 16.47
C ARG A 24 10.51 -13.56 17.58
N TYR A 25 10.35 -14.03 18.81
CA TYR A 25 10.03 -13.20 19.98
C TYR A 25 11.26 -12.56 20.64
N GLU A 26 12.45 -13.01 20.31
CA GLU A 26 13.72 -12.53 20.89
C GLU A 26 14.33 -11.37 20.06
N GLN A 27 13.73 -11.02 18.95
CA GLN A 27 14.22 -9.89 18.17
C GLN A 27 13.88 -8.57 18.87
N PRO A 28 14.88 -7.68 19.08
CA PRO A 28 14.63 -6.39 19.71
C PRO A 28 13.72 -5.50 18.87
N ASP A 29 13.12 -4.52 19.52
CA ASP A 29 12.42 -3.44 18.83
C ASP A 29 13.40 -2.66 17.96
N PHE A 30 12.96 -2.28 16.80
CA PHE A 30 13.74 -1.46 15.89
C PHE A 30 12.84 -0.60 14.99
N VAL A 31 13.40 0.52 14.55
CA VAL A 31 12.90 1.32 13.44
C VAL A 31 14.07 1.54 12.50
N ARG A 32 13.92 1.17 11.23
CA ARG A 32 14.99 1.30 10.25
C ARG A 32 14.44 1.81 8.93
N PHE A 33 14.92 2.96 8.53
CA PHE A 33 14.60 3.57 7.24
C PHE A 33 15.75 3.36 6.26
N TYR A 34 15.43 2.78 5.11
CA TYR A 34 16.34 2.58 3.99
C TYR A 34 15.99 3.62 2.93
N GLU A 35 16.62 4.76 2.99
CA GLU A 35 16.30 5.96 2.20
C GLU A 35 16.34 5.70 0.70
N ASP A 36 17.44 5.09 0.21
CA ASP A 36 17.65 4.79 -1.22
C ASP A 36 16.53 3.89 -1.79
N SER A 37 16.06 2.93 -0.99
CA SER A 37 15.00 2.00 -1.38
C SER A 37 13.60 2.53 -1.10
N GLY A 38 13.47 3.62 -0.33
CA GLY A 38 12.19 4.13 0.13
C GLY A 38 11.41 3.12 0.98
N ILE A 39 12.11 2.41 1.89
CA ILE A 39 11.50 1.37 2.71
C ILE A 39 11.73 1.68 4.19
N LEU A 40 10.66 1.82 4.95
CA LEU A 40 10.68 1.80 6.41
C LEU A 40 10.30 0.41 6.90
N ARG A 41 11.12 -0.16 7.77
CA ARG A 41 10.76 -1.37 8.53
C ARG A 41 10.84 -1.08 10.01
N ALA A 42 9.81 -1.48 10.73
CA ALA A 42 9.77 -1.32 12.17
C ALA A 42 9.19 -2.56 12.85
N ARG A 43 9.60 -2.75 14.09
CA ARG A 43 9.07 -3.73 15.02
C ARG A 43 8.94 -3.07 16.39
N LYS A 44 7.82 -3.31 17.04
CA LYS A 44 7.58 -2.90 18.42
C LYS A 44 6.80 -3.99 19.15
N GLY A 45 7.46 -4.61 20.14
CA GLY A 45 6.87 -5.72 20.86
C GLY A 45 6.41 -6.85 19.94
N HIS A 46 5.12 -7.10 19.89
CA HIS A 46 4.51 -8.21 19.15
C HIS A 46 4.13 -7.90 17.71
N TYR A 47 4.17 -6.63 17.32
CA TYR A 47 3.84 -6.25 15.94
C TYR A 47 5.05 -5.74 15.13
N SER A 48 4.92 -5.81 13.84
CA SER A 48 5.88 -5.24 12.89
C SER A 48 5.18 -4.68 11.66
N TYR A 49 5.77 -3.67 11.05
CA TYR A 49 5.23 -3.09 9.84
C TYR A 49 6.32 -2.68 8.85
N THR A 50 5.93 -2.59 7.60
CA THR A 50 6.76 -2.12 6.50
C THR A 50 5.98 -1.09 5.71
N VAL A 51 6.58 0.08 5.49
CA VAL A 51 6.03 1.14 4.63
C VAL A 51 6.94 1.31 3.44
N MET A 52 6.37 1.45 2.25
CA MET A 52 7.14 1.49 1.00
C MET A 52 6.72 2.64 0.10
N ARG A 53 7.70 3.43 -0.34
CA ARG A 53 7.54 4.40 -1.41
C ARG A 53 7.33 3.70 -2.77
N GLU A 54 6.65 4.35 -3.70
CA GLU A 54 6.45 3.91 -5.09
C GLU A 54 5.66 2.58 -5.26
N LYS A 55 5.05 2.08 -4.19
CA LYS A 55 4.21 0.88 -4.22
C LYS A 55 2.75 1.23 -3.99
N SER A 56 1.85 0.58 -4.74
CA SER A 56 0.41 0.75 -4.51
C SER A 56 -0.04 0.10 -3.20
N ASN A 57 0.49 -1.08 -2.87
CA ASN A 57 0.36 -1.69 -1.54
C ASN A 57 1.50 -1.17 -0.69
N PHE A 58 1.36 0.03 -0.16
CA PHE A 58 2.45 0.75 0.48
C PHE A 58 2.69 0.36 1.94
N LEU A 59 1.73 -0.32 2.57
CA LEU A 59 1.79 -0.69 3.98
C LEU A 59 1.49 -2.18 4.16
N TYR A 60 2.37 -2.85 4.88
CA TYR A 60 2.21 -4.21 5.39
C TYR A 60 2.36 -4.19 6.91
N PHE A 61 1.37 -4.71 7.60
CA PHE A 61 1.36 -4.80 9.05
C PHE A 61 1.17 -6.25 9.48
N HIS A 62 1.87 -6.67 10.53
CA HIS A 62 1.79 -7.99 11.12
C HIS A 62 1.63 -7.89 12.63
N ASN A 63 0.66 -8.59 13.16
CA ASN A 63 0.44 -8.75 14.58
C ASN A 63 0.19 -10.24 14.88
N GLY A 64 1.21 -10.94 15.38
CA GLY A 64 1.14 -12.38 15.55
C GLY A 64 0.93 -13.12 14.23
N THR A 65 -0.22 -13.80 14.06
CA THR A 65 -0.63 -14.50 12.84
C THR A 65 -1.38 -13.59 11.87
N SER A 66 -1.97 -12.52 12.39
CA SER A 66 -2.77 -11.58 11.59
C SER A 66 -1.88 -10.67 10.74
N LYS A 67 -2.31 -10.44 9.52
CA LYS A 67 -1.63 -9.60 8.55
C LYS A 67 -2.62 -8.63 7.93
N LEU A 68 -2.14 -7.44 7.64
CA LEU A 68 -2.87 -6.40 6.91
C LEU A 68 -1.99 -5.86 5.79
N GLU A 69 -2.56 -5.76 4.61
CA GLU A 69 -2.04 -4.95 3.51
C GLU A 69 -2.98 -3.78 3.26
N MET A 70 -2.41 -2.60 3.05
CA MET A 70 -3.20 -1.39 2.78
C MET A 70 -2.83 -0.77 1.45
N LYS A 71 -3.86 -0.29 0.76
CA LYS A 71 -3.76 0.46 -0.48
C LYS A 71 -4.76 1.61 -0.45
N VAL A 72 -4.37 2.75 -0.98
CA VAL A 72 -5.29 3.83 -1.34
C VAL A 72 -5.47 3.80 -2.85
N ALA A 73 -6.69 3.56 -3.29
CA ALA A 73 -7.06 3.53 -4.70
C ALA A 73 -7.85 4.78 -5.06
N GLY A 74 -7.63 5.28 -6.26
CA GLY A 74 -8.33 6.43 -6.79
C GLY A 74 -8.67 6.25 -8.27
N SER A 75 -9.56 7.08 -8.77
CA SER A 75 -9.80 7.20 -10.20
C SER A 75 -9.71 8.68 -10.55
N PHE A 76 -8.51 9.10 -10.89
CA PHE A 76 -8.24 10.49 -11.24
C PHE A 76 -7.33 10.53 -12.47
N CYS A 77 -7.90 10.88 -13.61
CA CYS A 77 -7.23 10.86 -14.91
C CYS A 77 -6.59 9.47 -15.19
N GLU A 78 -5.28 9.38 -15.26
CA GLU A 78 -4.57 8.10 -15.45
C GLU A 78 -4.19 7.40 -14.15
N HIS A 79 -4.36 8.07 -13.01
CA HIS A 79 -4.00 7.54 -11.71
C HIS A 79 -5.08 6.59 -11.19
N ARG A 80 -4.68 5.37 -10.81
CA ARG A 80 -5.58 4.33 -10.28
C ARG A 80 -5.34 4.00 -8.82
N ALA A 81 -4.16 4.37 -8.31
CA ALA A 81 -3.77 4.12 -6.93
C ALA A 81 -2.71 5.12 -6.51
N PHE A 82 -2.70 5.42 -5.21
CA PHE A 82 -1.62 6.12 -4.56
C PHE A 82 -0.31 5.34 -4.70
N LYS A 83 0.73 6.05 -5.09
CA LYS A 83 2.12 5.58 -5.12
C LYS A 83 3.00 6.75 -4.72
N ALA A 84 3.42 6.77 -3.47
CA ALA A 84 4.18 7.89 -2.93
C ALA A 84 5.39 8.25 -3.80
N GLU A 85 5.49 9.50 -4.19
CA GLU A 85 6.65 10.07 -4.88
C GLU A 85 7.76 10.38 -3.88
N THR A 86 7.39 10.80 -2.69
CA THR A 86 8.30 11.09 -1.58
C THR A 86 7.90 10.34 -0.32
N MET A 87 8.88 10.10 0.53
CA MET A 87 8.69 9.52 1.86
C MET A 87 9.75 10.07 2.80
N GLU A 88 9.32 10.57 3.93
CA GLU A 88 10.18 11.07 5.01
C GLU A 88 9.76 10.49 6.36
N ILE A 89 10.67 10.50 7.31
CA ILE A 89 10.40 10.09 8.68
C ILE A 89 10.39 11.32 9.58
N LEU A 90 9.21 11.62 10.09
CA LEU A 90 8.99 12.76 10.99
C LEU A 90 9.45 12.44 12.41
N PRO A 91 9.65 13.46 13.27
CA PRO A 91 9.89 13.25 14.69
C PRO A 91 8.82 12.35 15.31
N GLY A 92 9.25 11.39 16.16
CA GLY A 92 8.36 10.38 16.72
C GLY A 92 8.26 9.09 15.90
N GLY A 93 8.88 9.01 14.72
CA GLY A 93 8.93 7.81 13.89
C GLY A 93 7.76 7.65 12.91
N THR A 94 6.94 8.69 12.76
CA THR A 94 5.83 8.72 11.80
C THR A 94 6.39 8.75 10.37
N ALA A 95 5.99 7.79 9.53
CA ALA A 95 6.26 7.85 8.10
C ALA A 95 5.24 8.78 7.43
N HIS A 96 5.72 9.79 6.72
CA HIS A 96 4.92 10.66 5.87
C HIS A 96 5.21 10.34 4.40
N LEU A 97 4.19 9.97 3.67
CA LEU A 97 4.25 9.67 2.25
C LEU A 97 3.38 10.67 1.50
N HIS A 98 3.89 11.17 0.38
CA HIS A 98 3.20 12.17 -0.42
C HIS A 98 3.20 11.83 -1.90
N GLN A 99 2.09 12.15 -2.58
CA GLN A 99 1.95 12.08 -4.04
C GLN A 99 1.11 13.23 -4.58
N THR A 100 1.61 13.87 -5.63
CA THR A 100 0.81 14.77 -6.48
C THR A 100 0.28 14.00 -7.69
N MET A 101 -1.01 13.73 -7.73
CA MET A 101 -1.67 13.14 -8.91
C MET A 101 -2.00 14.25 -9.89
N ARG A 102 -1.20 14.36 -10.97
CA ARG A 102 -1.37 15.40 -11.98
C ARG A 102 -2.53 15.10 -12.89
N GLY A 103 -3.49 16.01 -12.93
CA GLY A 103 -4.65 15.91 -13.79
C GLY A 103 -4.35 16.29 -15.23
N TRP A 104 -4.89 15.54 -16.18
CA TRP A 104 -4.91 15.92 -17.57
C TRP A 104 -6.01 15.17 -18.32
N TYR A 105 -6.39 15.69 -19.49
CA TYR A 105 -7.33 15.01 -20.37
C TYR A 105 -7.02 15.32 -21.84
N TYR A 106 -7.43 14.44 -22.73
CA TYR A 106 -7.30 14.67 -24.16
C TYR A 106 -8.32 15.68 -24.65
N LEU A 107 -7.86 16.64 -25.46
CA LEU A 107 -8.75 17.45 -26.28
C LEU A 107 -9.27 16.61 -27.45
N PRO A 108 -10.37 17.04 -28.13
CA PRO A 108 -10.78 16.46 -29.39
C PRO A 108 -9.65 16.50 -30.43
N PHE A 109 -9.72 15.62 -31.42
CA PHE A 109 -8.85 15.71 -32.58
C PHE A 109 -9.10 17.03 -33.31
N GLU A 110 -8.05 17.70 -33.75
CA GLU A 110 -8.17 18.93 -34.60
C GLU A 110 -8.73 18.61 -35.96
N GLU A 111 -8.36 17.47 -36.51
CA GLU A 111 -8.87 16.93 -37.76
C GLU A 111 -9.63 15.62 -37.47
N LYS A 112 -10.72 15.40 -38.24
CA LYS A 112 -11.49 14.17 -38.09
C LYS A 112 -10.62 12.96 -38.39
N PRO A 113 -10.50 11.97 -37.48
CA PRO A 113 -9.74 10.76 -37.75
C PRO A 113 -10.37 9.95 -38.89
N GLU A 114 -9.55 9.19 -39.60
CA GLU A 114 -9.98 8.34 -40.72
C GLU A 114 -10.89 7.17 -40.27
N THR A 115 -10.83 6.80 -39.03
CA THR A 115 -11.60 5.70 -38.44
C THR A 115 -12.26 6.10 -37.13
N SER A 116 -13.40 5.50 -36.83
CA SER A 116 -14.05 5.59 -35.49
C SER A 116 -13.57 4.53 -34.49
N ASP A 117 -12.73 3.59 -34.95
CA ASP A 117 -12.16 2.56 -34.11
C ASP A 117 -11.06 3.16 -33.22
N TRP A 118 -11.33 3.29 -31.91
CA TRP A 118 -10.42 3.86 -30.92
C TRP A 118 -9.01 3.27 -30.95
N TRP A 119 -8.91 1.97 -31.16
CA TRP A 119 -7.63 1.24 -31.13
C TRP A 119 -6.77 1.50 -32.37
N LYS A 120 -7.37 1.98 -33.46
CA LYS A 120 -6.70 2.33 -34.72
C LYS A 120 -6.45 3.83 -34.86
N MET A 121 -7.02 4.64 -33.94
CA MET A 121 -6.77 6.07 -33.93
C MET A 121 -5.35 6.40 -33.50
N ASP A 122 -4.66 7.27 -34.19
CA ASP A 122 -3.37 7.81 -33.76
C ASP A 122 -3.56 8.81 -32.61
N GLN A 123 -3.50 8.32 -31.39
CA GLN A 123 -3.69 9.14 -30.18
C GLN A 123 -2.58 10.18 -29.98
N SER A 124 -1.43 10.05 -30.64
CA SER A 124 -0.33 11.03 -30.54
C SER A 124 -0.70 12.40 -31.18
N LYS A 125 -1.67 12.41 -32.07
CA LYS A 125 -2.21 13.63 -32.69
C LYS A 125 -3.14 14.42 -31.79
N ARG A 126 -3.55 13.88 -30.63
CA ARG A 126 -4.42 14.57 -29.69
C ARG A 126 -3.59 15.46 -28.77
N LYS A 127 -4.02 16.69 -28.61
CA LYS A 127 -3.47 17.58 -27.59
C LYS A 127 -3.99 17.18 -26.22
N LYS A 128 -3.14 17.33 -25.22
CA LYS A 128 -3.51 17.18 -23.81
C LYS A 128 -3.73 18.56 -23.21
N LYS A 129 -4.78 18.70 -22.41
CA LYS A 129 -5.01 19.87 -21.56
C LYS A 129 -4.74 19.46 -20.13
N LEU A 130 -3.89 20.21 -19.41
CA LEU A 130 -3.67 20.02 -18.00
C LEU A 130 -4.95 20.35 -17.22
N GLY A 131 -5.28 19.51 -16.29
CA GLY A 131 -6.36 19.69 -15.32
C GLY A 131 -5.82 20.10 -13.97
N PRO A 132 -6.68 20.17 -12.95
CA PRO A 132 -6.25 20.36 -11.57
C PRO A 132 -5.45 19.16 -11.08
N ASP A 133 -4.57 19.37 -10.12
CA ASP A 133 -3.84 18.34 -9.42
C ASP A 133 -4.63 17.88 -8.17
N MET A 134 -4.37 16.67 -7.73
CA MET A 134 -4.89 16.12 -6.47
C MET A 134 -3.70 15.67 -5.62
N GLU A 135 -3.62 16.19 -4.41
CA GLU A 135 -2.59 15.85 -3.43
C GLU A 135 -3.09 14.74 -2.52
N ILE A 136 -2.24 13.76 -2.23
CA ILE A 136 -2.52 12.71 -1.26
C ILE A 136 -1.34 12.61 -0.30
N ASP A 137 -1.63 12.78 0.97
CA ASP A 137 -0.70 12.60 2.08
C ASP A 137 -1.15 11.41 2.92
N VAL A 138 -0.21 10.53 3.24
CA VAL A 138 -0.43 9.38 4.12
C VAL A 138 0.57 9.43 5.27
N TYR A 139 0.06 9.38 6.48
CA TYR A 139 0.84 9.33 7.71
C TYR A 139 0.66 7.98 8.36
N VAL A 140 1.75 7.28 8.63
CA VAL A 140 1.76 6.00 9.36
C VAL A 140 2.53 6.21 10.66
N GLU A 141 1.83 6.18 11.77
CA GLU A 141 2.36 6.47 13.10
C GLU A 141 2.36 5.22 13.99
N PRO A 142 3.49 4.90 14.67
CA PRO A 142 3.50 3.82 15.63
C PRO A 142 2.69 4.18 16.88
N ALA A 143 1.69 3.35 17.22
CA ALA A 143 0.83 3.50 18.38
C ALA A 143 1.07 2.40 19.43
N GLU A 144 0.37 2.46 20.55
CA GLU A 144 0.37 1.39 21.53
C GLU A 144 -0.41 0.19 21.01
N GLY A 145 0.32 -0.92 20.80
CA GLY A 145 -0.28 -2.17 20.28
C GLY A 145 -0.52 -2.22 18.77
N GLY A 146 -0.17 -1.18 18.01
CA GLY A 146 -0.44 -1.14 16.59
C GLY A 146 0.13 0.08 15.86
N ILE A 147 -0.57 0.51 14.85
CA ILE A 147 -0.24 1.70 14.05
C ILE A 147 -1.51 2.51 13.79
N ASP A 148 -1.37 3.83 13.77
CA ASP A 148 -2.39 4.74 13.28
C ASP A 148 -2.06 5.14 11.83
N VAL A 149 -3.06 5.13 10.96
CA VAL A 149 -2.90 5.54 9.57
C VAL A 149 -3.89 6.65 9.25
N ARG A 150 -3.37 7.80 8.85
CA ARG A 150 -4.17 8.95 8.43
C ARG A 150 -3.94 9.24 6.95
N VAL A 151 -5.01 9.28 6.17
CA VAL A 151 -5.00 9.65 4.76
C VAL A 151 -5.67 10.99 4.60
N VAL A 152 -4.98 11.92 3.95
CA VAL A 152 -5.47 13.26 3.65
C VAL A 152 -5.46 13.44 2.14
N THR A 153 -6.55 13.93 1.59
CA THR A 153 -6.66 14.25 0.16
C THR A 153 -7.07 15.70 -0.02
N GLU A 154 -6.40 16.41 -0.92
CA GLU A 154 -6.70 17.79 -1.24
C GLU A 154 -6.73 17.96 -2.76
N GLY A 155 -7.63 18.81 -3.27
CA GLY A 155 -7.72 19.16 -4.68
C GLY A 155 -9.12 19.04 -5.25
N VAL A 156 -9.41 18.04 -6.08
CA VAL A 156 -10.65 17.95 -6.86
C VAL A 156 -11.80 17.40 -6.04
N GLN A 157 -12.77 18.25 -5.74
CA GLN A 157 -14.00 17.82 -5.09
C GLN A 157 -14.76 16.79 -5.95
N GLY A 158 -15.14 15.66 -5.34
CA GLY A 158 -15.87 14.58 -6.01
C GLY A 158 -14.98 13.59 -6.76
N ALA A 159 -13.65 13.74 -6.76
CA ALA A 159 -12.77 12.71 -7.26
C ALA A 159 -12.92 11.43 -6.40
N PRO A 160 -13.27 10.27 -6.99
CA PRO A 160 -13.50 9.06 -6.21
C PRO A 160 -12.18 8.47 -5.74
N TRP A 161 -12.12 8.15 -4.45
CA TRP A 161 -11.04 7.42 -3.83
C TRP A 161 -11.57 6.45 -2.77
N ARG A 162 -10.80 5.44 -2.44
CA ARG A 162 -11.13 4.47 -1.41
C ARG A 162 -9.88 3.92 -0.74
N VAL A 163 -10.01 3.52 0.49
CA VAL A 163 -9.02 2.72 1.20
C VAL A 163 -9.38 1.24 1.00
N GLU A 164 -8.40 0.45 0.56
CA GLU A 164 -8.51 -1.00 0.44
C GLU A 164 -7.63 -1.62 1.54
N LEU A 165 -8.25 -2.47 2.36
CA LEU A 165 -7.60 -3.23 3.43
C LEU A 165 -7.76 -4.72 3.11
N ALA A 166 -6.65 -5.43 2.96
CA ALA A 166 -6.64 -6.86 2.77
C ALA A 166 -6.10 -7.54 4.02
N PHE A 167 -6.94 -8.33 4.67
CA PHE A 167 -6.60 -9.07 5.88
C PHE A 167 -6.32 -10.53 5.57
N SER A 168 -5.40 -11.13 6.32
CA SER A 168 -5.21 -12.58 6.37
C SER A 168 -4.81 -13.02 7.78
N GLY A 169 -5.10 -14.28 8.11
CA GLY A 169 -4.88 -14.81 9.46
C GLY A 169 -5.82 -14.20 10.50
N ILE A 170 -7.04 -13.83 10.07
CA ILE A 170 -8.16 -13.44 10.90
C ILE A 170 -9.33 -14.39 10.65
N ASP A 171 -10.16 -14.61 11.65
CA ASP A 171 -11.26 -15.56 11.60
C ASP A 171 -12.59 -14.87 11.29
N TYR A 172 -12.79 -13.67 11.77
CA TYR A 172 -13.99 -12.89 11.49
C TYR A 172 -13.75 -11.38 11.58
N MET A 173 -14.66 -10.61 11.02
CA MET A 173 -14.76 -9.16 11.16
C MET A 173 -16.13 -8.82 11.77
N ALA A 174 -16.15 -7.88 12.68
CA ALA A 174 -17.37 -7.49 13.37
C ALA A 174 -17.54 -5.97 13.44
N SER A 175 -18.80 -5.55 13.54
CA SER A 175 -19.23 -4.23 13.96
C SER A 175 -20.29 -4.38 15.05
N GLU A 176 -20.83 -3.30 15.58
CA GLU A 176 -21.95 -3.37 16.56
C GLU A 176 -23.14 -4.20 16.07
N HIS A 177 -23.33 -4.34 14.77
CA HIS A 177 -24.54 -4.93 14.19
C HIS A 177 -24.29 -6.17 13.34
N VAL A 178 -23.06 -6.43 12.91
CA VAL A 178 -22.73 -7.51 11.96
C VAL A 178 -21.45 -8.22 12.35
N MET A 179 -21.49 -9.55 12.30
CA MET A 179 -20.30 -10.41 12.36
C MET A 179 -20.18 -11.17 11.04
N LEU A 180 -19.05 -11.00 10.36
CA LEU A 180 -18.75 -11.62 9.08
C LEU A 180 -17.60 -12.64 9.25
N PRO A 181 -17.86 -13.94 9.07
CA PRO A 181 -16.78 -14.91 9.01
C PRO A 181 -15.92 -14.66 7.76
N VAL A 182 -14.60 -14.77 7.92
CA VAL A 182 -13.65 -14.61 6.81
C VAL A 182 -13.17 -16.00 6.39
N ASN A 183 -13.59 -16.42 5.20
CA ASN A 183 -13.22 -17.69 4.60
C ASN A 183 -12.20 -17.45 3.48
N GLY A 184 -10.93 -17.63 3.77
CA GLY A 184 -9.87 -17.51 2.76
C GLY A 184 -9.33 -16.08 2.57
N SER A 185 -8.66 -15.87 1.43
CA SER A 185 -8.05 -14.58 1.08
C SER A 185 -9.06 -13.75 0.26
N GLU A 186 -9.92 -13.03 0.93
CA GLU A 186 -10.88 -12.14 0.27
C GLU A 186 -10.43 -10.67 0.42
N VAL A 187 -10.62 -9.90 -0.64
CA VAL A 187 -10.49 -8.44 -0.60
C VAL A 187 -11.85 -7.88 -0.19
N LEU A 188 -11.92 -7.38 1.04
CA LEU A 188 -13.12 -6.71 1.54
C LEU A 188 -13.02 -5.21 1.26
N VAL A 189 -13.97 -4.67 0.53
CA VAL A 189 -14.16 -3.22 0.42
C VAL A 189 -15.08 -2.78 1.55
N ILE A 190 -14.49 -2.21 2.59
CA ILE A 190 -15.23 -1.72 3.74
C ILE A 190 -15.69 -0.30 3.42
N LYS A 191 -17.00 -0.10 3.35
CA LYS A 191 -17.60 1.25 3.24
C LYS A 191 -17.89 1.88 4.59
N ASP A 192 -17.99 1.04 5.62
CA ASP A 192 -18.30 1.45 6.98
C ASP A 192 -17.00 1.35 7.81
N PRO A 193 -16.51 2.45 8.37
CA PRO A 193 -15.25 2.47 9.12
C PRO A 193 -15.36 1.84 10.53
N GLU A 194 -16.55 1.38 10.96
CA GLU A 194 -16.76 0.82 12.29
C GLU A 194 -16.53 -0.69 12.38
N LEU A 195 -16.05 -1.33 11.29
CA LEU A 195 -15.72 -2.76 11.30
C LEU A 195 -14.38 -3.02 11.99
N GLU A 196 -14.37 -3.93 12.94
CA GLU A 196 -13.15 -4.43 13.61
C GLU A 196 -12.81 -5.85 13.13
N ALA A 197 -11.53 -6.17 13.08
CA ALA A 197 -11.04 -7.50 12.70
C ALA A 197 -10.53 -8.26 13.92
N TYR A 198 -10.93 -9.52 14.06
CA TYR A 198 -10.60 -10.38 15.17
C TYR A 198 -9.92 -11.67 14.73
N ASN A 199 -9.10 -12.22 15.65
CA ASN A 199 -8.48 -13.54 15.54
C ASN A 199 -8.74 -14.29 16.85
N GLU A 200 -9.22 -15.54 16.75
CA GLU A 200 -9.45 -16.43 17.91
C GLU A 200 -8.18 -17.20 18.30
#